data_f92c201588ab122f1570d78a664b0ee1
#
_entry.id   f92c201588ab122f1570d78a664b0ee1
#
_cell.length_a   1.000
_cell.length_b   1.000
_cell.length_c   1.000
_cell.angle_alpha   90.00
_cell.angle_beta   90.00
_cell.angle_gamma   90.00
#
_symmetry.space_group_name_H-M   'P 1'
#
loop_
_entity.id
_entity.type
_entity.pdbx_description
1 polymer ?
#
loop_
_entity_poly.entity_id
_entity_poly.type
_entity_poly.pdbx_seq_one_letter_code
_entity_poly.pdbx_strand_id
1 'polypeptide(L)'
;MLKHLKHKVFFLYCVMGFNILIGQETSNLLLFSKQLQWTNPSLIGIENDNYFGLLIDSQWLGIKDAPKQQSLFFKTNFENRKISFGGLIRNRSRFAENSTQLFLQLSFPIQLRTDIFLHLGMQAGGDFYELNFEHLNSVDGVAQDPLLRKQLRFIPNTGVGFHLQKKAYFLSASLPRLLERYAFKKVPELFLPDRLYFSLSVGKSFFKFSGTKEFELGLQFHNLDFDSRTIQIKGSYYLPFGTLFLGANTSKNLGLGFQLFSKGALNLTYSFEFPFQSSSKLRQNNHSLMLQFKIIKKIQSLN
;
A
#
# COMPACT_ATOMS: atom_id res chain seq x y z
N MET A 1 -36.98 -10.69 21.71
CA MET A 1 -36.55 -9.45 21.05
C MET A 1 -35.53 -8.64 21.84
N LEU A 2 -35.67 -8.46 23.16
CA LEU A 2 -34.70 -7.68 23.99
C LEU A 2 -33.29 -8.28 24.11
N LYS A 3 -33.13 -9.62 24.05
CA LYS A 3 -31.80 -10.27 24.15
C LYS A 3 -30.91 -9.95 22.96
N HIS A 4 -31.46 -9.90 21.76
CA HIS A 4 -30.68 -9.56 20.54
C HIS A 4 -30.28 -8.08 20.49
N LEU A 5 -31.04 -7.19 21.11
CA LEU A 5 -30.73 -5.76 21.18
C LEU A 5 -29.53 -5.51 22.11
N LYS A 6 -29.43 -6.22 23.23
CA LYS A 6 -28.31 -6.10 24.19
C LYS A 6 -26.97 -6.51 23.54
N HIS A 7 -26.94 -7.56 22.70
CA HIS A 7 -25.71 -7.98 21.99
C HIS A 7 -25.31 -6.99 20.93
N LYS A 8 -26.23 -6.37 20.21
CA LYS A 8 -25.95 -5.32 19.23
C LYS A 8 -25.42 -4.05 19.90
N VAL A 9 -25.98 -3.65 21.03
CA VAL A 9 -25.52 -2.48 21.78
C VAL A 9 -24.16 -2.75 22.43
N PHE A 10 -23.92 -3.95 22.98
CA PHE A 10 -22.60 -4.33 23.49
C PHE A 10 -21.53 -4.35 22.41
N PHE A 11 -21.83 -4.88 21.22
CA PHE A 11 -20.93 -4.86 20.06
C PHE A 11 -20.62 -3.43 19.62
N LEU A 12 -21.60 -2.54 19.63
CA LEU A 12 -21.42 -1.11 19.31
C LEU A 12 -20.54 -0.41 20.36
N TYR A 13 -20.67 -0.75 21.64
CA TYR A 13 -19.82 -0.22 22.72
C TYR A 13 -18.38 -0.73 22.63
N CYS A 14 -18.16 -1.98 22.27
CA CYS A 14 -16.82 -2.53 22.03
C CYS A 14 -16.12 -1.86 20.84
N VAL A 15 -16.85 -1.48 19.79
CA VAL A 15 -16.31 -0.76 18.62
C VAL A 15 -16.00 0.70 18.98
N MET A 16 -16.76 1.33 19.88
CA MET A 16 -16.52 2.73 20.28
C MET A 16 -15.46 2.90 21.39
N GLY A 17 -15.08 1.84 22.09
CA GLY A 17 -14.19 1.89 23.26
C GLY A 17 -12.69 1.94 22.98
N PHE A 18 -12.25 1.79 21.74
CA PHE A 18 -10.84 1.85 21.39
C PHE A 18 -10.36 3.28 21.09
N ASN A 19 -10.22 4.10 22.13
CA ASN A 19 -9.48 5.35 22.03
C ASN A 19 -7.99 5.05 22.21
N ILE A 20 -7.32 4.57 21.15
CA ILE A 20 -5.86 4.52 21.09
C ILE A 20 -5.40 5.89 20.58
N LEU A 21 -4.61 6.59 21.38
CA LEU A 21 -3.87 7.78 20.95
C LEU A 21 -2.82 7.31 19.95
N ILE A 22 -3.10 7.42 18.68
CA ILE A 22 -2.19 7.06 17.60
C ILE A 22 -1.59 8.37 17.08
N GLY A 23 -0.26 8.43 17.05
CA GLY A 23 0.51 9.53 16.47
C GLY A 23 0.25 9.70 14.97
N GLN A 24 0.89 10.70 14.38
CA GLN A 24 0.72 11.10 12.98
C GLN A 24 1.09 9.97 12.02
N GLU A 25 0.13 9.46 11.25
CA GLU A 25 0.31 8.36 10.33
C GLU A 25 0.23 8.79 8.86
N THR A 26 1.14 8.25 8.06
CA THR A 26 1.07 8.34 6.60
C THR A 26 0.09 7.29 6.10
N SER A 27 -1.14 7.69 5.86
CA SER A 27 -2.18 6.78 5.40
C SER A 27 -2.34 6.89 3.88
N ASN A 28 -2.06 5.80 3.17
CA ASN A 28 -2.43 5.59 1.78
C ASN A 28 -3.61 4.62 1.72
N LEU A 29 -4.74 5.04 2.31
CA LEU A 29 -5.90 4.21 2.56
C LEU A 29 -6.49 3.60 1.30
N LEU A 30 -6.69 4.39 0.26
CA LEU A 30 -7.43 3.95 -0.92
C LEU A 30 -6.56 3.38 -2.02
N LEU A 31 -5.45 4.01 -2.32
CA LEU A 31 -4.55 3.54 -3.36
C LEU A 31 -3.82 2.27 -2.96
N PHE A 32 -3.78 1.97 -1.67
CA PHE A 32 -3.21 0.74 -1.16
C PHE A 32 -3.75 -0.51 -1.87
N SER A 33 -5.02 -0.52 -2.25
CA SER A 33 -5.63 -1.62 -3.01
C SER A 33 -5.21 -1.69 -4.47
N LYS A 34 -4.76 -0.58 -5.04
CA LYS A 34 -4.25 -0.51 -6.42
C LYS A 34 -2.73 -0.65 -6.47
N GLN A 35 -2.06 -0.39 -5.35
CA GLN A 35 -0.63 -0.59 -5.14
C GLN A 35 -0.35 -1.89 -4.39
N LEU A 36 -1.14 -2.90 -4.63
CA LEU A 36 -1.06 -4.19 -3.94
C LEU A 36 0.35 -4.79 -3.95
N GLN A 37 1.11 -4.54 -5.03
CA GLN A 37 2.49 -5.03 -5.16
C GLN A 37 3.45 -4.44 -4.10
N TRP A 38 3.17 -3.24 -3.51
CA TRP A 38 4.02 -2.67 -2.45
C TRP A 38 3.94 -3.44 -1.15
N THR A 39 2.79 -4.05 -0.92
CA THR A 39 2.47 -4.69 0.34
C THR A 39 2.58 -6.19 0.27
N ASN A 40 2.37 -6.76 -0.92
CA ASN A 40 2.40 -8.21 -1.10
C ASN A 40 2.86 -8.56 -2.53
N PRO A 41 4.05 -9.13 -2.70
CA PRO A 41 4.58 -9.48 -4.01
C PRO A 41 3.75 -10.56 -4.75
N SER A 42 2.93 -11.35 -4.05
CA SER A 42 2.07 -12.34 -4.71
C SER A 42 0.98 -11.72 -5.56
N LEU A 43 0.60 -10.47 -5.27
CA LEU A 43 -0.54 -9.82 -5.91
C LEU A 43 -0.26 -9.37 -7.35
N ILE A 44 1.01 -9.31 -7.77
CA ILE A 44 1.34 -9.06 -9.17
C ILE A 44 0.86 -10.18 -10.10
N GLY A 45 0.60 -11.38 -9.58
CA GLY A 45 0.12 -12.54 -10.34
C GLY A 45 -1.39 -12.63 -10.52
N ILE A 46 -2.20 -11.79 -9.86
CA ILE A 46 -3.66 -11.94 -9.84
C ILE A 46 -4.30 -11.57 -11.19
N GLU A 47 -3.87 -10.49 -11.80
CA GLU A 47 -4.40 -10.01 -13.07
C GLU A 47 -3.44 -10.36 -14.20
N ASN A 48 -3.96 -10.74 -15.37
CA ASN A 48 -3.14 -11.06 -16.55
C ASN A 48 -2.69 -9.84 -17.34
N ASP A 49 -2.95 -8.64 -16.85
CA ASP A 49 -2.55 -7.40 -17.51
C ASP A 49 -1.07 -7.11 -17.34
N ASN A 50 -0.42 -6.67 -18.42
CA ASN A 50 0.90 -6.07 -18.37
C ASN A 50 0.73 -4.56 -18.27
N TYR A 51 1.44 -3.91 -17.36
CA TYR A 51 1.34 -2.47 -17.21
C TYR A 51 2.64 -1.84 -16.69
N PHE A 52 2.76 -0.56 -16.95
CA PHE A 52 3.69 0.36 -16.33
C PHE A 52 2.88 1.46 -15.65
N GLY A 53 3.32 1.93 -14.49
CA GLY A 53 2.58 2.95 -13.75
C GLY A 53 3.47 3.93 -13.02
N LEU A 54 2.91 5.12 -12.82
CA LEU A 54 3.45 6.21 -12.02
C LEU A 54 2.45 6.57 -10.93
N LEU A 55 2.93 6.78 -9.71
CA LEU A 55 2.16 7.30 -8.60
C LEU A 55 2.86 8.52 -8.01
N ILE A 56 2.09 9.54 -7.75
CA ILE A 56 2.47 10.72 -6.96
C ILE A 56 1.50 10.82 -5.80
N ASP A 57 2.06 10.93 -4.59
CA ASP A 57 1.33 11.05 -3.36
C ASP A 57 1.87 12.25 -2.59
N SER A 58 0.99 13.13 -2.14
CA SER A 58 1.37 14.37 -1.46
C SER A 58 0.46 14.59 -0.26
N GLN A 59 1.07 14.71 0.91
CA GLN A 59 0.39 15.01 2.16
C GLN A 59 0.55 16.49 2.49
N TRP A 60 -0.41 17.04 3.21
CA TRP A 60 -0.37 18.41 3.75
C TRP A 60 0.01 19.48 2.72
N LEU A 61 -0.74 19.51 1.63
CA LEU A 61 -0.50 20.48 0.55
C LEU A 61 -0.36 21.91 1.10
N GLY A 62 0.72 22.59 0.69
CA GLY A 62 1.03 23.95 1.14
C GLY A 62 1.97 24.03 2.34
N ILE A 63 2.35 22.90 2.96
CA ILE A 63 3.34 22.88 4.03
C ILE A 63 4.72 22.54 3.43
N LYS A 64 5.73 23.35 3.80
CA LYS A 64 7.12 23.11 3.40
C LYS A 64 7.60 21.77 4.00
N ASP A 65 8.35 21.00 3.22
CA ASP A 65 8.94 19.70 3.62
C ASP A 65 7.91 18.66 4.08
N ALA A 66 6.63 18.84 3.70
CA ALA A 66 5.59 17.87 3.94
C ALA A 66 5.88 16.53 3.25
N PRO A 67 5.37 15.41 3.79
CA PRO A 67 5.61 14.10 3.21
C PRO A 67 5.14 13.99 1.76
N LYS A 68 6.04 13.50 0.89
CA LYS A 68 5.77 13.22 -0.52
C LYS A 68 6.26 11.83 -0.88
N GLN A 69 5.56 11.18 -1.77
CA GLN A 69 5.98 9.89 -2.32
C GLN A 69 5.81 9.91 -3.84
N GLN A 70 6.82 9.40 -4.53
CA GLN A 70 6.77 9.15 -5.96
C GLN A 70 7.13 7.70 -6.21
N SER A 71 6.43 7.06 -7.13
CA SER A 71 6.64 5.65 -7.37
C SER A 71 6.50 5.32 -8.84
N LEU A 72 7.45 4.54 -9.35
CA LEU A 72 7.38 3.89 -10.64
C LEU A 72 7.23 2.39 -10.41
N PHE A 73 6.38 1.74 -11.18
CA PHE A 73 6.18 0.33 -11.06
C PHE A 73 5.78 -0.29 -12.40
N PHE A 74 6.14 -1.53 -12.58
CA PHE A 74 5.73 -2.29 -13.75
C PHE A 74 5.40 -3.72 -13.38
N LYS A 75 4.66 -4.37 -14.25
CA LYS A 75 4.28 -5.76 -14.15
C LYS A 75 4.18 -6.36 -15.55
N THR A 76 4.68 -7.58 -15.70
CA THR A 76 4.52 -8.40 -16.91
C THR A 76 4.22 -9.84 -16.55
N ASN A 77 3.36 -10.47 -17.33
CA ASN A 77 2.98 -11.86 -17.19
C ASN A 77 3.58 -12.68 -18.33
N PHE A 78 4.27 -13.75 -17.97
CA PHE A 78 4.77 -14.76 -18.90
C PHE A 78 3.79 -15.93 -18.96
N GLU A 79 2.80 -15.84 -19.85
CA GLU A 79 1.70 -16.81 -19.96
C GLU A 79 2.19 -18.27 -20.11
N ASN A 80 3.22 -18.49 -20.95
CA ASN A 80 3.78 -19.80 -21.19
C ASN A 80 4.46 -20.42 -19.95
N ARG A 81 4.88 -19.60 -18.99
CA ARG A 81 5.59 -20.04 -17.78
C ARG A 81 4.74 -19.95 -16.52
N LYS A 82 3.53 -19.41 -16.61
CA LYS A 82 2.67 -19.12 -15.46
C LYS A 82 3.40 -18.36 -14.35
N ILE A 83 4.20 -17.36 -14.73
CA ILE A 83 4.99 -16.55 -13.82
C ILE A 83 4.71 -15.10 -14.12
N SER A 84 4.53 -14.30 -13.09
CA SER A 84 4.47 -12.85 -13.20
C SER A 84 5.74 -12.24 -12.64
N PHE A 85 6.29 -11.25 -13.36
CA PHE A 85 7.45 -10.48 -12.96
C PHE A 85 7.06 -9.02 -12.80
N GLY A 86 7.59 -8.37 -11.77
CA GLY A 86 7.35 -6.97 -11.51
C GLY A 86 8.57 -6.27 -10.97
N GLY A 87 8.51 -4.96 -10.98
CA GLY A 87 9.50 -4.12 -10.33
C GLY A 87 8.87 -2.84 -9.86
N LEU A 88 9.47 -2.27 -8.84
CA LEU A 88 9.04 -1.01 -8.26
C LEU A 88 10.23 -0.19 -7.78
N ILE A 89 10.13 1.10 -8.00
CA ILE A 89 10.99 2.13 -7.42
C ILE A 89 10.07 3.08 -6.68
N ARG A 90 10.37 3.37 -5.42
CA ARG A 90 9.61 4.30 -4.61
C ARG A 90 10.56 5.24 -3.89
N ASN A 91 10.44 6.51 -4.15
CA ASN A 91 11.08 7.56 -3.37
C ASN A 91 10.07 8.16 -2.40
N ARG A 92 10.42 8.25 -1.14
CA ARG A 92 9.65 8.90 -0.09
C ARG A 92 10.54 9.96 0.57
N SER A 93 10.03 11.18 0.62
CA SER A 93 10.66 12.30 1.30
C SER A 93 9.75 12.77 2.43
N ARG A 94 10.31 12.96 3.62
CA ARG A 94 9.59 13.41 4.81
C ARG A 94 10.53 14.20 5.72
N PHE A 95 10.40 15.51 5.77
CA PHE A 95 11.30 16.39 6.51
C PHE A 95 12.77 16.15 6.15
N ALA A 96 13.59 15.72 7.11
CA ALA A 96 15.00 15.41 6.91
C ALA A 96 15.28 13.98 6.37
N GLU A 97 14.25 13.17 6.24
CA GLU A 97 14.34 11.76 5.82
C GLU A 97 14.03 11.62 4.33
N ASN A 98 14.87 10.92 3.59
CA ASN A 98 14.63 10.51 2.22
C ASN A 98 14.95 9.02 2.07
N SER A 99 14.01 8.26 1.52
CA SER A 99 14.12 6.82 1.34
C SER A 99 13.79 6.46 -0.09
N THR A 100 14.72 5.81 -0.78
CA THR A 100 14.51 5.30 -2.15
C THR A 100 14.58 3.79 -2.14
N GLN A 101 13.44 3.15 -2.34
CA GLN A 101 13.27 1.70 -2.37
C GLN A 101 13.27 1.18 -3.80
N LEU A 102 14.03 0.11 -4.02
CA LEU A 102 14.07 -0.63 -5.29
C LEU A 102 13.82 -2.10 -5.02
N PHE A 103 12.80 -2.69 -5.64
CA PHE A 103 12.48 -4.11 -5.52
C PHE A 103 12.14 -4.73 -6.88
N LEU A 104 12.62 -5.94 -7.08
CA LEU A 104 12.16 -6.85 -8.12
C LEU A 104 11.26 -7.92 -7.49
N GLN A 105 10.21 -8.31 -8.19
CA GLN A 105 9.15 -9.18 -7.69
C GLN A 105 8.86 -10.33 -8.64
N LEU A 106 8.56 -11.48 -8.07
CA LEU A 106 8.09 -12.67 -8.77
C LEU A 106 6.82 -13.18 -8.11
N SER A 107 5.87 -13.65 -8.92
CA SER A 107 4.68 -14.34 -8.42
C SER A 107 4.38 -15.58 -9.25
N PHE A 108 4.01 -16.65 -8.54
CA PHE A 108 3.73 -17.98 -9.09
C PHE A 108 2.28 -18.33 -8.78
N PRO A 109 1.39 -18.34 -9.78
CA PRO A 109 0.02 -18.83 -9.62
C PRO A 109 -0.01 -20.35 -9.60
N ILE A 110 -0.67 -20.92 -8.61
CA ILE A 110 -0.87 -22.37 -8.42
C ILE A 110 -2.37 -22.62 -8.36
N GLN A 111 -2.89 -23.41 -9.27
CA GLN A 111 -4.28 -23.85 -9.22
C GLN A 111 -4.37 -25.08 -8.33
N LEU A 112 -4.94 -24.94 -7.13
CA LEU A 112 -5.13 -26.04 -6.18
C LEU A 112 -6.36 -26.89 -6.52
N ARG A 113 -7.44 -26.22 -6.96
CA ARG A 113 -8.68 -26.83 -7.46
C ARG A 113 -9.28 -25.91 -8.55
N THR A 114 -10.32 -26.36 -9.19
CA THR A 114 -11.00 -25.61 -10.27
C THR A 114 -11.44 -24.20 -9.83
N ASP A 115 -11.76 -24.03 -8.55
CA ASP A 115 -12.25 -22.78 -7.95
C ASP A 115 -11.32 -22.19 -6.89
N ILE A 116 -10.10 -22.76 -6.72
CA ILE A 116 -9.13 -22.31 -5.71
C ILE A 116 -7.78 -22.03 -6.36
N PHE A 117 -7.34 -20.79 -6.29
CA PHE A 117 -6.06 -20.31 -6.79
C PHE A 117 -5.21 -19.80 -5.64
N LEU A 118 -3.97 -20.23 -5.58
CA LEU A 118 -2.94 -19.77 -4.67
C LEU A 118 -1.86 -19.03 -5.47
N HIS A 119 -1.57 -17.80 -5.13
CA HIS A 119 -0.43 -17.06 -5.68
C HIS A 119 0.64 -16.95 -4.59
N LEU A 120 1.83 -17.44 -4.87
CA LEU A 120 3.00 -17.26 -4.02
C LEU A 120 3.86 -16.16 -4.60
N GLY A 121 4.34 -15.25 -3.77
CA GLY A 121 5.15 -14.14 -4.21
C GLY A 121 6.43 -13.99 -3.40
N MET A 122 7.47 -13.52 -4.07
CA MET A 122 8.73 -13.12 -3.45
C MET A 122 9.23 -11.80 -4.04
N GLN A 123 10.01 -11.09 -3.26
CA GLN A 123 10.70 -9.89 -3.73
C GLN A 123 12.09 -9.79 -3.13
N ALA A 124 12.99 -9.15 -3.87
CA ALA A 124 14.33 -8.85 -3.44
C ALA A 124 14.74 -7.45 -3.91
N GLY A 125 15.53 -6.75 -3.10
CA GLY A 125 15.97 -5.39 -3.39
C GLY A 125 16.57 -4.73 -2.17
N GLY A 126 16.26 -3.45 -1.98
CA GLY A 126 16.73 -2.71 -0.82
C GLY A 126 16.23 -1.28 -0.77
N ASP A 127 16.65 -0.60 0.27
CA ASP A 127 16.32 0.78 0.58
C ASP A 127 17.62 1.60 0.67
N PHE A 128 17.71 2.67 -0.12
CA PHE A 128 18.71 3.72 0.03
C PHE A 128 18.13 4.77 0.96
N TYR A 129 18.55 4.76 2.19
CA TYR A 129 18.06 5.61 3.24
C TYR A 129 19.03 6.77 3.50
N GLU A 130 18.51 7.98 3.48
CA GLU A 130 19.24 9.22 3.68
C GLU A 130 18.61 10.05 4.78
N LEU A 131 19.41 10.46 5.76
CA LEU A 131 19.07 11.49 6.74
C LEU A 131 19.90 12.74 6.44
N ASN A 132 19.23 13.86 6.25
CA ASN A 132 19.87 15.15 6.01
C ASN A 132 19.29 16.21 6.96
N PHE A 133 20.07 16.57 7.96
CA PHE A 133 19.74 17.59 8.96
C PHE A 133 20.38 18.96 8.68
N GLU A 134 21.10 19.13 7.55
CA GLU A 134 21.81 20.37 7.20
C GLU A 134 20.90 21.60 7.13
N HIS A 135 19.60 21.39 6.93
CA HIS A 135 18.60 22.47 6.88
C HIS A 135 18.00 22.82 8.24
N LEU A 136 18.31 22.07 9.27
CA LEU A 136 17.90 22.39 10.63
C LEU A 136 18.94 23.35 11.23
N ASN A 137 18.60 24.63 11.31
CA ASN A 137 19.45 25.61 11.98
C ASN A 137 19.59 25.20 13.45
N SER A 138 20.80 24.87 13.86
CA SER A 138 21.13 24.70 15.27
C SER A 138 20.88 26.05 15.98
N VAL A 139 20.09 26.05 17.04
CA VAL A 139 19.78 27.23 17.86
C VAL A 139 21.06 27.81 18.47
N ASP A 140 22.10 27.01 18.65
CA ASP A 140 23.35 27.37 19.34
C ASP A 140 24.55 27.58 18.41
N GLY A 141 24.36 27.62 17.08
CA GLY A 141 25.47 27.85 16.14
C GLY A 141 26.50 26.70 16.09
N VAL A 142 26.22 25.57 16.70
CA VAL A 142 27.11 24.39 16.70
C VAL A 142 26.94 23.64 15.37
N ALA A 143 27.49 24.20 14.30
CA ALA A 143 27.52 23.61 12.96
C ALA A 143 28.37 22.32 12.84
N GLN A 144 28.82 21.75 13.94
CA GLN A 144 29.79 20.62 13.96
C GLN A 144 29.30 19.37 14.69
N ASP A 145 28.01 19.26 15.02
CA ASP A 145 27.51 18.02 15.61
C ASP A 145 27.62 16.90 14.57
N PRO A 146 28.41 15.83 14.84
CA PRO A 146 28.53 14.69 13.93
C PRO A 146 27.19 13.99 13.65
N LEU A 147 26.21 14.11 14.53
CA LEU A 147 24.85 13.56 14.38
C LEU A 147 24.04 14.31 13.33
N LEU A 148 24.36 15.57 13.04
CA LEU A 148 23.68 16.40 12.05
C LEU A 148 24.24 16.20 10.63
N ARG A 149 25.32 15.44 10.46
CA ARG A 149 25.89 15.16 9.14
C ARG A 149 24.96 14.27 8.34
N LYS A 150 24.94 14.50 7.02
CA LYS A 150 24.23 13.66 6.07
C LYS A 150 24.68 12.20 6.21
N GLN A 151 23.73 11.32 6.48
CA GLN A 151 23.95 9.88 6.56
C GLN A 151 23.27 9.18 5.38
N LEU A 152 24.02 8.40 4.61
CA LEU A 152 23.51 7.59 3.52
C LEU A 152 23.79 6.11 3.81
N ARG A 153 22.76 5.26 3.70
CA ARG A 153 22.87 3.81 3.92
C ARG A 153 22.08 3.03 2.90
N PHE A 154 22.63 1.92 2.46
CA PHE A 154 21.90 0.90 1.73
C PHE A 154 21.53 -0.24 2.66
N ILE A 155 20.24 -0.60 2.67
CA ILE A 155 19.67 -1.66 3.50
C ILE A 155 19.09 -2.70 2.54
N PRO A 156 19.80 -3.84 2.32
CA PRO A 156 19.27 -4.92 1.50
C PRO A 156 18.03 -5.51 2.18
N ASN A 157 17.05 -5.89 1.37
CA ASN A 157 15.81 -6.46 1.89
C ASN A 157 15.23 -7.50 0.96
N THR A 158 14.44 -8.40 1.53
CA THR A 158 13.66 -9.39 0.81
C THR A 158 12.28 -9.49 1.42
N GLY A 159 11.33 -10.04 0.69
CA GLY A 159 9.97 -10.21 1.19
C GLY A 159 9.29 -11.39 0.52
N VAL A 160 8.27 -11.90 1.20
CA VAL A 160 7.43 -13.00 0.74
C VAL A 160 5.96 -12.69 0.99
N GLY A 161 5.10 -13.35 0.23
CA GLY A 161 3.67 -13.24 0.43
C GLY A 161 2.90 -14.33 -0.27
N PHE A 162 1.65 -14.47 0.13
CA PHE A 162 0.70 -15.33 -0.57
C PHE A 162 -0.65 -14.62 -0.73
N HIS A 163 -1.40 -15.07 -1.72
CA HIS A 163 -2.80 -14.71 -1.94
C HIS A 163 -3.58 -15.96 -2.33
N LEU A 164 -4.58 -16.27 -1.55
CA LEU A 164 -5.50 -17.38 -1.77
C LEU A 164 -6.84 -16.82 -2.21
N GLN A 165 -7.32 -17.23 -3.37
CA GLN A 165 -8.64 -16.88 -3.88
C GLN A 165 -9.50 -18.13 -4.04
N LYS A 166 -10.70 -18.10 -3.46
CA LYS A 166 -11.73 -19.11 -3.62
C LYS A 166 -13.03 -18.48 -4.07
N LYS A 167 -13.37 -18.64 -5.34
CA LYS A 167 -14.55 -17.99 -5.95
C LYS A 167 -14.53 -16.46 -5.70
N ALA A 168 -15.49 -15.99 -4.91
CA ALA A 168 -15.66 -14.57 -4.56
C ALA A 168 -14.81 -14.12 -3.35
N TYR A 169 -14.24 -15.04 -2.58
CA TYR A 169 -13.50 -14.73 -1.35
C TYR A 169 -12.01 -14.73 -1.62
N PHE A 170 -11.29 -13.85 -0.92
CA PHE A 170 -9.84 -13.85 -0.93
C PHE A 170 -9.25 -13.68 0.48
N LEU A 171 -8.05 -14.23 0.65
CA LEU A 171 -7.20 -14.07 1.82
C LEU A 171 -5.77 -13.81 1.32
N SER A 172 -5.12 -12.78 1.84
CA SER A 172 -3.73 -12.45 1.51
C SER A 172 -2.94 -12.22 2.77
N ALA A 173 -1.68 -12.69 2.79
CA ALA A 173 -0.74 -12.28 3.82
C ALA A 173 0.65 -12.10 3.22
N SER A 174 1.44 -11.22 3.84
CA SER A 174 2.81 -10.93 3.39
C SER A 174 3.69 -10.39 4.50
N LEU A 175 4.98 -10.61 4.31
CA LEU A 175 6.10 -10.02 5.01
C LEU A 175 6.98 -9.33 3.97
N PRO A 176 6.66 -8.09 3.57
CA PRO A 176 7.32 -7.46 2.42
C PRO A 176 8.77 -7.03 2.72
N ARG A 177 9.14 -6.89 3.99
CA ARG A 177 10.48 -6.47 4.42
C ARG A 177 10.96 -7.33 5.59
N LEU A 178 11.62 -8.45 5.29
CA LEU A 178 12.07 -9.43 6.28
C LEU A 178 13.39 -9.05 6.94
N LEU A 179 14.33 -8.46 6.17
CA LEU A 179 15.71 -8.24 6.62
C LEU A 179 15.90 -6.89 7.32
N GLU A 180 14.98 -5.96 7.19
CA GLU A 180 15.07 -4.62 7.75
C GLU A 180 15.30 -4.65 9.26
N ARG A 181 14.60 -5.52 9.97
CA ARG A 181 14.77 -5.76 11.40
C ARG A 181 16.20 -6.07 11.81
N TYR A 182 16.94 -6.83 11.00
CA TYR A 182 18.32 -7.22 11.31
C TYR A 182 19.33 -6.13 10.99
N ALA A 183 19.06 -5.35 9.94
CA ALA A 183 19.93 -4.27 9.52
C ALA A 183 20.03 -3.17 10.58
N PHE A 184 18.91 -2.85 11.24
CA PHE A 184 18.84 -1.80 12.26
C PHE A 184 19.39 -2.22 13.63
N LYS A 185 19.39 -3.49 13.99
CA LYS A 185 20.01 -3.97 15.25
C LYS A 185 21.50 -3.64 15.37
N LYS A 186 22.20 -3.48 14.25
CA LYS A 186 23.64 -3.17 14.23
C LYS A 186 23.95 -1.67 14.29
N VAL A 187 22.92 -0.82 14.36
CA VAL A 187 23.10 0.64 14.30
C VAL A 187 22.26 1.31 15.36
N PRO A 188 22.80 1.42 16.61
CA PRO A 188 22.08 2.06 17.72
C PRO A 188 21.71 3.52 17.49
N GLU A 189 22.42 4.20 16.60
CA GLU A 189 22.28 5.63 16.33
C GLU A 189 21.07 5.99 15.45
N LEU A 190 20.49 5.03 14.75
CA LEU A 190 19.25 5.22 14.02
C LEU A 190 18.08 4.76 14.89
N PHE A 191 17.27 5.70 15.34
CA PHE A 191 16.04 5.50 16.13
C PHE A 191 14.91 4.81 15.32
N LEU A 192 15.26 3.78 14.55
CA LEU A 192 14.28 3.04 13.75
C LEU A 192 13.78 1.84 14.56
N PRO A 193 12.46 1.69 14.73
CA PRO A 193 11.91 0.63 15.57
C PRO A 193 12.20 -0.76 14.98
N ASP A 194 12.61 -1.68 15.86
CA ASP A 194 12.76 -3.12 15.56
C ASP A 194 11.37 -3.73 15.34
N ARG A 195 10.74 -3.50 14.19
CA ARG A 195 9.39 -3.96 13.88
C ARG A 195 9.38 -4.88 12.67
N LEU A 196 8.54 -5.89 12.76
CA LEU A 196 8.23 -6.75 11.64
C LEU A 196 7.13 -6.10 10.80
N TYR A 197 7.44 -5.82 9.53
CA TYR A 197 6.46 -5.33 8.57
C TYR A 197 5.62 -6.49 8.06
N PHE A 198 4.32 -6.40 8.24
CA PHE A 198 3.40 -7.42 7.73
C PHE A 198 2.08 -6.82 7.26
N SER A 199 1.41 -7.53 6.38
CA SER A 199 0.07 -7.22 5.89
C SER A 199 -0.78 -8.47 5.85
N LEU A 200 -2.02 -8.37 6.31
CA LEU A 200 -3.04 -9.40 6.22
C LEU A 200 -4.31 -8.76 5.66
N SER A 201 -4.88 -9.36 4.62
CA SER A 201 -6.15 -8.86 4.06
C SER A 201 -7.10 -9.99 3.75
N VAL A 202 -8.38 -9.73 3.94
CA VAL A 202 -9.48 -10.62 3.61
C VAL A 202 -10.60 -9.81 2.96
N GLY A 203 -11.29 -10.42 2.02
CA GLY A 203 -12.42 -9.73 1.41
C GLY A 203 -13.28 -10.63 0.55
N LYS A 204 -14.31 -10.00 -0.01
CA LYS A 204 -15.30 -10.63 -0.86
C LYS A 204 -15.63 -9.74 -2.04
N SER A 205 -15.62 -10.32 -3.23
CA SER A 205 -16.12 -9.70 -4.46
C SER A 205 -17.56 -10.15 -4.70
N PHE A 206 -18.40 -9.22 -5.12
CA PHE A 206 -19.77 -9.45 -5.51
C PHE A 206 -19.88 -9.27 -7.03
N PHE A 207 -20.57 -10.19 -7.70
CA PHE A 207 -20.69 -10.21 -9.15
C PHE A 207 -22.11 -10.00 -9.56
N LYS A 208 -22.32 -9.29 -10.68
CA LYS A 208 -23.63 -9.23 -11.38
C LYS A 208 -23.99 -10.61 -11.92
N PHE A 209 -25.25 -10.78 -12.28
CA PHE A 209 -25.72 -12.00 -12.95
C PHE A 209 -24.97 -12.27 -14.27
N SER A 210 -24.45 -11.22 -14.92
CA SER A 210 -23.59 -11.29 -16.11
C SER A 210 -22.16 -11.80 -15.83
N GLY A 211 -21.80 -12.11 -14.58
CA GLY A 211 -20.45 -12.54 -14.18
C GLY A 211 -19.44 -11.41 -14.00
N THR A 212 -19.80 -10.15 -14.29
CA THR A 212 -18.92 -9.01 -14.08
C THR A 212 -18.88 -8.59 -12.60
N LYS A 213 -17.70 -8.23 -12.10
CA LYS A 213 -17.56 -7.72 -10.73
C LYS A 213 -18.32 -6.41 -10.57
N GLU A 214 -19.16 -6.31 -9.57
CA GLU A 214 -19.94 -5.11 -9.28
C GLU A 214 -19.46 -4.37 -8.06
N PHE A 215 -19.20 -5.11 -6.99
CA PHE A 215 -18.73 -4.54 -5.73
C PHE A 215 -17.68 -5.44 -5.09
N GLU A 216 -16.76 -4.85 -4.36
CA GLU A 216 -15.79 -5.57 -3.55
C GLU A 216 -15.65 -4.91 -2.18
N LEU A 217 -15.69 -5.73 -1.13
CA LEU A 217 -15.45 -5.31 0.23
C LEU A 217 -14.20 -6.02 0.74
N GLY A 218 -13.27 -5.27 1.31
CA GLY A 218 -12.06 -5.79 1.91
C GLY A 218 -11.80 -5.20 3.28
N LEU A 219 -11.26 -6.04 4.15
CA LEU A 219 -10.68 -5.68 5.44
C LEU A 219 -9.19 -5.96 5.36
N GLN A 220 -8.38 -5.02 5.81
CA GLN A 220 -6.94 -5.17 5.84
C GLN A 220 -6.39 -4.74 7.18
N PHE A 221 -5.48 -5.56 7.69
CA PHE A 221 -4.64 -5.25 8.83
C PHE A 221 -3.20 -5.18 8.36
N HIS A 222 -2.50 -4.11 8.68
CA HIS A 222 -1.11 -3.97 8.30
C HIS A 222 -0.29 -3.20 9.35
N ASN A 223 0.99 -3.50 9.35
CA ASN A 223 2.02 -2.80 10.08
C ASN A 223 3.17 -2.55 9.08
N LEU A 224 3.03 -1.52 8.25
CA LEU A 224 3.92 -1.24 7.12
C LEU A 224 4.76 0.02 7.30
N ASP A 225 4.45 0.84 8.32
CA ASP A 225 5.16 2.06 8.65
C ASP A 225 5.62 2.08 10.11
N PHE A 226 6.51 3.02 10.43
CA PHE A 226 7.22 3.09 11.70
C PHE A 226 6.31 3.20 12.93
N ASP A 227 5.08 3.70 12.80
CA ASP A 227 4.31 4.12 13.96
C ASP A 227 2.97 3.42 14.19
N SER A 228 2.42 2.65 13.25
CA SER A 228 1.04 2.24 13.47
C SER A 228 0.64 0.88 12.89
N ARG A 229 0.00 0.14 13.76
CA ARG A 229 -0.85 -0.99 13.38
C ARG A 229 -2.18 -0.43 12.92
N THR A 230 -2.49 -0.56 11.64
CA THR A 230 -3.70 -0.01 11.06
C THR A 230 -4.62 -1.12 10.59
N ILE A 231 -5.89 -1.02 10.97
CA ILE A 231 -6.98 -1.78 10.39
C ILE A 231 -7.73 -0.84 9.46
N GLN A 232 -7.92 -1.25 8.23
CA GLN A 232 -8.69 -0.49 7.26
C GLN A 232 -9.77 -1.34 6.61
N ILE A 233 -10.93 -0.72 6.39
CA ILE A 233 -12.03 -1.26 5.60
C ILE A 233 -12.11 -0.47 4.30
N LYS A 234 -12.37 -1.17 3.22
CA LYS A 234 -12.46 -0.59 1.90
C LYS A 234 -13.58 -1.22 1.09
N GLY A 235 -14.36 -0.37 0.43
CA GLY A 235 -15.33 -0.73 -0.60
C GLY A 235 -14.88 -0.24 -1.98
N SER A 236 -15.11 -1.05 -3.00
CA SER A 236 -14.89 -0.68 -4.41
C SER A 236 -16.15 -0.98 -5.20
N TYR A 237 -16.66 0.00 -5.94
CA TYR A 237 -17.81 -0.15 -6.81
C TYR A 237 -17.38 -0.01 -8.27
N TYR A 238 -17.62 -1.04 -9.07
CA TYR A 238 -17.15 -1.16 -10.44
C TYR A 238 -18.19 -0.67 -11.44
N LEU A 239 -17.85 0.35 -12.18
CA LEU A 239 -18.64 0.94 -13.27
C LEU A 239 -18.05 0.54 -14.63
N PRO A 240 -18.80 0.60 -15.72
CA PRO A 240 -18.29 0.30 -17.06
C PRO A 240 -17.10 1.18 -17.49
N PHE A 241 -17.06 2.42 -17.01
CA PHE A 241 -16.05 3.42 -17.35
C PHE A 241 -15.04 3.70 -16.23
N GLY A 242 -15.19 3.04 -15.06
CA GLY A 242 -14.30 3.31 -13.93
C GLY A 242 -14.65 2.56 -12.66
N THR A 243 -13.97 2.91 -11.57
CA THR A 243 -14.21 2.35 -10.25
C THR A 243 -14.24 3.47 -9.22
N LEU A 244 -15.23 3.44 -8.32
CA LEU A 244 -15.29 4.29 -7.14
C LEU A 244 -14.73 3.54 -5.94
N PHE A 245 -14.02 4.25 -5.08
CA PHE A 245 -13.42 3.71 -3.85
C PHE A 245 -13.88 4.51 -2.65
N LEU A 246 -14.17 3.78 -1.59
CA LEU A 246 -14.45 4.30 -0.26
C LEU A 246 -13.64 3.53 0.76
N GLY A 247 -13.11 4.21 1.76
CA GLY A 247 -12.39 3.52 2.82
C GLY A 247 -12.34 4.33 4.10
N ALA A 248 -12.12 3.61 5.20
CA ALA A 248 -11.89 4.16 6.51
C ALA A 248 -10.84 3.32 7.24
N ASN A 249 -10.11 3.92 8.17
CA ASN A 249 -9.13 3.21 8.96
C ASN A 249 -9.20 3.57 10.46
N THR A 250 -8.51 2.79 11.28
CA THR A 250 -8.43 3.01 12.73
C THR A 250 -7.69 4.29 13.11
N SER A 251 -6.87 4.85 12.21
CA SER A 251 -6.23 6.15 12.37
C SER A 251 -7.19 7.33 12.12
N LYS A 252 -8.50 7.03 12.04
CA LYS A 252 -9.57 8.02 11.88
C LYS A 252 -9.51 8.81 10.57
N ASN A 253 -8.99 8.21 9.52
CA ASN A 253 -9.03 8.76 8.17
C ASN A 253 -10.18 8.15 7.37
N LEU A 254 -10.82 9.01 6.58
CA LEU A 254 -11.77 8.65 5.53
C LEU A 254 -11.14 8.93 4.19
N GLY A 255 -11.38 8.08 3.23
CA GLY A 255 -10.87 8.23 1.88
C GLY A 255 -11.95 8.03 0.83
N LEU A 256 -11.87 8.86 -0.20
CA LEU A 256 -12.67 8.81 -1.42
C LEU A 256 -11.76 8.76 -2.61
N GLY A 257 -12.05 7.94 -3.60
CA GLY A 257 -11.27 7.89 -4.82
C GLY A 257 -12.06 7.39 -6.01
N PHE A 258 -11.55 7.69 -7.17
CA PHE A 258 -12.10 7.18 -8.42
C PHE A 258 -10.98 6.78 -9.37
N GLN A 259 -11.24 5.80 -10.20
CA GLN A 259 -10.41 5.40 -11.30
C GLN A 259 -11.22 5.50 -12.59
N LEU A 260 -10.65 6.17 -13.58
CA LEU A 260 -11.19 6.24 -14.94
C LEU A 260 -10.42 5.32 -15.86
N PHE A 261 -11.13 4.66 -16.76
CA PHE A 261 -10.56 3.81 -17.81
C PHE A 261 -10.63 4.54 -19.14
N SER A 262 -9.50 4.72 -19.80
CA SER A 262 -9.48 5.26 -21.17
C SER A 262 -9.29 4.12 -22.16
N LYS A 263 -10.38 3.67 -22.79
CA LYS A 263 -10.39 2.68 -23.91
C LYS A 263 -9.35 1.54 -23.77
N GLY A 264 -9.14 1.08 -22.55
CA GLY A 264 -8.28 -0.07 -22.25
C GLY A 264 -6.76 0.19 -22.16
N ALA A 265 -6.26 1.35 -22.58
CA ALA A 265 -4.82 1.63 -22.60
C ALA A 265 -4.30 2.42 -21.38
N LEU A 266 -5.11 3.32 -20.85
CA LEU A 266 -4.73 4.21 -19.76
C LEU A 266 -5.77 4.13 -18.64
N ASN A 267 -5.30 3.96 -17.41
CA ASN A 267 -6.08 4.12 -16.20
C ASN A 267 -5.56 5.33 -15.43
N LEU A 268 -6.43 6.27 -15.13
CA LEU A 268 -6.17 7.41 -14.26
C LEU A 268 -6.90 7.18 -12.95
N THR A 269 -6.17 7.19 -11.83
CA THR A 269 -6.76 7.05 -10.50
C THR A 269 -6.39 8.28 -9.66
N TYR A 270 -7.39 8.86 -9.04
CA TYR A 270 -7.20 9.92 -8.05
C TYR A 270 -7.86 9.50 -6.74
N SER A 271 -7.22 9.80 -5.62
CA SER A 271 -7.82 9.65 -4.30
C SER A 271 -7.51 10.83 -3.40
N PHE A 272 -8.45 11.08 -2.51
CA PHE A 272 -8.40 12.09 -1.49
C PHE A 272 -8.72 11.47 -0.14
N GLU A 273 -7.86 11.71 0.84
CA GLU A 273 -8.02 11.22 2.19
C GLU A 273 -7.97 12.37 3.17
N PHE A 274 -8.81 12.31 4.19
CA PHE A 274 -8.90 13.35 5.21
C PHE A 274 -9.23 12.73 6.57
N PRO A 275 -8.72 13.32 7.67
CA PRO A 275 -9.08 12.89 9.01
C PRO A 275 -10.51 13.35 9.33
N PHE A 276 -11.35 12.45 9.82
CA PHE A 276 -12.69 12.82 10.32
C PHE A 276 -12.68 13.22 11.79
N GLN A 277 -11.60 12.93 12.51
CA GLN A 277 -11.36 13.41 13.86
C GLN A 277 -9.93 13.91 13.97
N SER A 278 -9.73 15.22 13.87
CA SER A 278 -8.43 15.85 14.03
C SER A 278 -8.30 16.40 15.44
N SER A 279 -7.31 15.92 16.18
CA SER A 279 -6.86 16.54 17.45
C SER A 279 -5.83 17.65 17.21
N SER A 280 -5.31 17.78 15.99
CA SER A 280 -4.31 18.77 15.60
C SER A 280 -4.96 19.90 14.76
N LYS A 281 -4.45 21.13 14.89
CA LYS A 281 -4.82 22.27 14.06
C LYS A 281 -4.40 22.10 12.58
N LEU A 282 -3.56 21.11 12.28
CA LEU A 282 -3.10 20.79 10.93
C LEU A 282 -4.14 19.90 10.24
N ARG A 283 -4.67 20.36 9.12
CA ARG A 283 -5.52 19.55 8.22
C ARG A 283 -4.61 18.55 7.51
N GLN A 284 -4.65 17.30 7.92
CA GLN A 284 -3.83 16.21 7.40
C GLN A 284 -4.47 15.58 6.14
N ASN A 285 -4.65 16.37 5.09
CA ASN A 285 -5.18 15.85 3.83
C ASN A 285 -4.08 15.12 3.06
N ASN A 286 -4.46 14.05 2.37
CA ASN A 286 -3.59 13.32 1.45
C ASN A 286 -4.23 13.28 0.06
N HIS A 287 -3.44 13.60 -0.97
CA HIS A 287 -3.84 13.59 -2.37
C HIS A 287 -2.93 12.62 -3.13
N SER A 288 -3.53 11.67 -3.81
CA SER A 288 -2.77 10.70 -4.60
C SER A 288 -3.27 10.64 -6.03
N LEU A 289 -2.35 10.66 -6.96
CA LEU A 289 -2.59 10.55 -8.39
C LEU A 289 -1.78 9.39 -8.95
N MET A 290 -2.46 8.45 -9.63
CA MET A 290 -1.82 7.31 -10.27
C MET A 290 -2.20 7.21 -11.72
N LEU A 291 -1.20 7.04 -12.58
CA LEU A 291 -1.32 6.73 -13.99
C LEU A 291 -0.84 5.30 -14.22
N GLN A 292 -1.65 4.50 -14.92
CA GLN A 292 -1.26 3.16 -15.34
C GLN A 292 -1.47 3.00 -16.85
N PHE A 293 -0.43 2.63 -17.55
CA PHE A 293 -0.42 2.34 -18.98
C PHE A 293 -0.44 0.83 -19.18
N LYS A 294 -1.51 0.29 -19.73
CA LYS A 294 -1.61 -1.12 -20.10
C LYS A 294 -0.85 -1.37 -21.40
N ILE A 295 0.01 -2.38 -21.38
CA ILE A 295 0.72 -2.85 -22.56
C ILE A 295 -0.16 -3.90 -23.24
N ILE A 296 -0.82 -3.50 -24.32
CA ILE A 296 -1.66 -4.39 -25.13
C ILE A 296 -0.72 -5.23 -26.01
N LYS A 297 -0.59 -6.52 -25.71
CA LYS A 297 0.08 -7.44 -26.63
C LYS A 297 -0.77 -7.58 -27.88
N LYS A 298 -0.27 -7.16 -29.03
CA LYS A 298 -0.83 -7.54 -30.32
C LYS A 298 -0.72 -9.06 -30.44
N ILE A 299 -1.85 -9.76 -30.42
CA ILE A 299 -1.88 -11.19 -30.78
C ILE A 299 -1.47 -11.22 -32.25
N GLN A 300 -0.24 -11.61 -32.54
CA GLN A 300 0.11 -12.02 -33.90
C GLN A 300 -0.68 -13.31 -34.13
N SER A 301 -1.76 -13.21 -34.91
CA SER A 301 -2.35 -14.35 -35.58
C SER A 301 -1.28 -14.90 -36.51
N LEU A 302 -0.59 -15.94 -36.05
CA LEU A 302 0.19 -16.80 -36.93
C LEU A 302 -0.83 -17.51 -37.85
N ASN A 303 -0.90 -17.04 -39.09
CA ASN A 303 -1.53 -17.76 -40.20
C ASN A 303 -0.75 -19.07 -40.48
#